data_e443201c6acc20c6aaba47d7495cb507
#
_entry.id   e443201c6acc20c6aaba47d7495cb507
#
_cell.length_a   1.000
_cell.length_b   1.000
_cell.length_c   1.000
_cell.angle_alpha   90.00
_cell.angle_beta   90.00
_cell.angle_gamma   90.00
#
_symmetry.space_group_name_H-M   'P 1'
#
loop_
_entity.id
_entity.type
_entity.pdbx_description
1 polymer ?
#
loop_
_entity_poly.entity_id
_entity_poly.type
_entity_poly.pdbx_seq_one_letter_code
_entity_poly.pdbx_strand_id
1 'polypeptide(L)'
;MSVSPEKWGVIYNPKAGTRKVKKRWNEIREYMDSKGVQYDYVQSEGFGSVERLASILANNGYRTIVIVGGDGALNDAINGIMLSEAENKEQIAIGIIPNGIGNDFAKYWEMSTDYKEAVDCLILNRRRRIDVGTCYYYDGEKHQTRYFLNAINIG
;
A
#
# COMPACT_ATOMS: atom_id res chain seq x y z
N MET A 1 1.97 22.00 -4.63
CA MET A 1 0.58 21.98 -4.17
C MET A 1 0.37 20.83 -3.21
N SER A 2 -0.29 21.09 -2.10
CA SER A 2 -0.59 20.04 -1.14
C SER A 2 -1.85 19.27 -1.56
N VAL A 3 -1.81 17.98 -1.34
CA VAL A 3 -2.97 17.11 -1.53
C VAL A 3 -3.82 17.18 -0.25
N SER A 4 -5.15 17.16 -0.40
CA SER A 4 -6.03 17.08 0.77
C SER A 4 -5.62 15.88 1.64
N PRO A 5 -5.50 16.07 2.98
CA PRO A 5 -5.12 14.96 3.87
C PRO A 5 -6.08 13.77 3.82
N GLU A 6 -7.31 14.00 3.39
CA GLU A 6 -8.34 12.96 3.32
C GLU A 6 -8.29 12.16 2.02
N LYS A 7 -7.57 12.67 1.02
CA LYS A 7 -7.50 12.02 -0.29
C LYS A 7 -6.52 10.86 -0.26
N TRP A 8 -6.97 9.71 -0.70
CA TRP A 8 -6.11 8.53 -0.79
C TRP A 8 -5.30 8.53 -2.07
N GLY A 9 -4.05 8.10 -1.99
CA GLY A 9 -3.27 7.71 -3.16
C GLY A 9 -3.32 6.20 -3.27
N VAL A 10 -4.01 5.69 -4.28
CA VAL A 10 -4.23 4.25 -4.44
C VAL A 10 -3.29 3.70 -5.49
N ILE A 11 -2.58 2.63 -5.15
CA ILE A 11 -1.76 1.89 -6.11
C ILE A 11 -2.43 0.55 -6.37
N TYR A 12 -2.89 0.37 -7.60
CA TYR A 12 -3.44 -0.89 -8.04
C TYR A 12 -2.33 -1.73 -8.67
N ASN A 13 -2.09 -2.90 -8.10
CA ASN A 13 -1.11 -3.84 -8.61
C ASN A 13 -1.84 -5.04 -9.23
N PRO A 14 -1.96 -5.08 -10.57
CA PRO A 14 -2.73 -6.13 -11.24
C PRO A 14 -2.08 -7.51 -11.24
N LYS A 15 -0.88 -7.62 -10.76
CA LYS A 15 -0.06 -8.84 -10.72
C LYS A 15 -0.73 -10.08 -11.35
N ALA A 16 -0.21 -10.57 -12.49
CA ALA A 16 -0.74 -11.68 -13.25
C ALA A 16 -1.92 -11.37 -14.21
N GLY A 17 -2.48 -10.18 -14.19
CA GLY A 17 -3.38 -9.68 -15.24
C GLY A 17 -4.58 -10.54 -15.60
N THR A 18 -5.10 -11.36 -14.70
CA THR A 18 -6.26 -12.19 -15.00
C THR A 18 -7.52 -11.34 -15.08
N ARG A 19 -8.53 -11.81 -15.86
CA ARG A 19 -9.83 -11.15 -15.94
C ARG A 19 -10.45 -10.98 -14.56
N LYS A 20 -10.27 -11.94 -13.70
CA LYS A 20 -10.82 -11.95 -12.34
C LYS A 20 -10.24 -10.80 -11.51
N VAL A 21 -8.95 -10.54 -11.64
CA VAL A 21 -8.28 -9.45 -10.93
C VAL A 21 -8.78 -8.11 -11.43
N LYS A 22 -8.91 -7.94 -12.74
CA LYS A 22 -9.43 -6.70 -13.34
C LYS A 22 -10.88 -6.43 -12.95
N LYS A 23 -11.70 -7.47 -12.96
CA LYS A 23 -13.09 -7.36 -12.53
C LYS A 23 -13.18 -6.93 -11.06
N ARG A 24 -12.35 -7.52 -10.21
CA ARG A 24 -12.30 -7.16 -8.80
C ARG A 24 -11.90 -5.69 -8.62
N TRP A 25 -10.93 -5.22 -9.40
CA TRP A 25 -10.52 -3.83 -9.33
C TRP A 25 -11.68 -2.88 -9.67
N ASN A 26 -12.42 -3.18 -10.71
CA ASN A 26 -13.59 -2.37 -11.08
C ASN A 26 -14.64 -2.35 -9.97
N GLU A 27 -14.89 -3.50 -9.34
CA GLU A 27 -15.82 -3.60 -8.21
C GLU A 27 -15.34 -2.76 -7.02
N ILE A 28 -14.04 -2.78 -6.74
CA ILE A 28 -13.45 -1.98 -5.66
C ILE A 28 -13.64 -0.48 -5.94
N ARG A 29 -13.39 -0.05 -7.16
CA ARG A 29 -13.57 1.34 -7.55
C ARG A 29 -15.01 1.79 -7.40
N GLU A 30 -15.94 0.98 -7.90
CA GLU A 30 -17.37 1.28 -7.78
C GLU A 30 -17.78 1.39 -6.31
N TYR A 31 -17.25 0.51 -5.47
CA TYR A 31 -17.56 0.55 -4.06
C TYR A 31 -17.01 1.81 -3.39
N MET A 32 -15.75 2.16 -3.67
CA MET A 32 -15.17 3.40 -3.14
C MET A 32 -15.96 4.63 -3.59
N ASP A 33 -16.34 4.66 -4.86
CA ASP A 33 -17.13 5.77 -5.40
C ASP A 33 -18.49 5.87 -4.70
N SER A 34 -19.14 4.74 -4.46
CA SER A 34 -20.44 4.70 -3.77
C SER A 34 -20.36 5.21 -2.33
N LYS A 35 -19.20 5.09 -1.70
CA LYS A 35 -18.97 5.55 -0.34
C LYS A 35 -18.45 6.98 -0.26
N GLY A 36 -18.29 7.65 -1.39
CA GLY A 36 -17.81 9.02 -1.42
C GLY A 36 -16.32 9.17 -1.12
N VAL A 37 -15.53 8.13 -1.30
CA VAL A 37 -14.09 8.19 -1.06
C VAL A 37 -13.43 9.10 -2.08
N GLN A 38 -12.62 10.03 -1.60
CA GLN A 38 -11.77 10.84 -2.48
C GLN A 38 -10.44 10.12 -2.68
N TYR A 39 -10.09 9.83 -3.90
CA TYR A 39 -8.84 9.14 -4.21
C TYR A 39 -8.35 9.44 -5.62
N ASP A 40 -7.05 9.36 -5.77
CA ASP A 40 -6.38 9.22 -7.07
C ASP A 40 -5.84 7.80 -7.13
N TYR A 41 -5.73 7.23 -8.31
CA TYR A 41 -5.14 5.91 -8.44
C TYR A 41 -4.12 5.85 -9.56
N VAL A 42 -3.16 4.97 -9.38
CA VAL A 42 -2.15 4.64 -10.39
C VAL A 42 -2.03 3.13 -10.48
N GLN A 43 -1.72 2.65 -11.66
CA GLN A 43 -1.53 1.22 -11.90
C GLN A 43 -0.05 0.91 -12.01
N SER A 44 0.40 -0.11 -11.29
CA SER A 44 1.78 -0.55 -11.41
C SER A 44 1.96 -1.40 -12.68
N GLU A 45 3.09 -1.19 -13.33
CA GLU A 45 3.41 -1.87 -14.58
C GLU A 45 4.81 -2.49 -14.51
N GLY A 46 4.89 -3.68 -13.97
CA GLY A 46 6.14 -4.41 -13.95
C GLY A 46 6.90 -4.31 -12.64
N PHE A 47 8.10 -4.89 -12.65
CA PHE A 47 8.94 -5.03 -11.47
C PHE A 47 9.44 -3.68 -10.95
N GLY A 48 9.37 -3.47 -9.65
CA GLY A 48 9.84 -2.23 -9.01
C GLY A 48 8.90 -1.05 -9.15
N SER A 49 7.81 -1.18 -9.90
CA SER A 49 6.89 -0.10 -10.16
C SER A 49 6.15 0.36 -8.92
N VAL A 50 5.72 -0.55 -8.06
CA VAL A 50 5.01 -0.20 -6.82
C VAL A 50 5.89 0.64 -5.91
N GLU A 51 7.14 0.26 -5.74
CA GLU A 51 8.09 1.03 -4.92
C GLU A 51 8.23 2.45 -5.44
N ARG A 52 8.43 2.61 -6.75
CA ARG A 52 8.58 3.92 -7.36
C ARG A 52 7.30 4.76 -7.23
N LEU A 53 6.14 4.16 -7.49
CA LEU A 53 4.87 4.87 -7.40
C LEU A 53 4.57 5.31 -5.96
N ALA A 54 4.86 4.47 -4.98
CA ALA A 54 4.68 4.83 -3.58
C ALA A 54 5.58 6.00 -3.19
N SER A 55 6.81 6.00 -3.66
CA SER A 55 7.73 7.11 -3.43
C SER A 55 7.19 8.41 -4.04
N ILE A 56 6.68 8.34 -5.27
CA ILE A 56 6.11 9.50 -5.94
C ILE A 56 4.90 10.04 -5.17
N LEU A 57 4.00 9.17 -4.75
CA LEU A 57 2.83 9.60 -3.98
C LEU A 57 3.23 10.24 -2.66
N ALA A 58 4.19 9.65 -1.95
CA ALA A 58 4.68 10.20 -0.70
C ALA A 58 5.30 11.59 -0.92
N ASN A 59 6.12 11.74 -1.95
CA ASN A 59 6.75 13.02 -2.30
C ASN A 59 5.73 14.07 -2.70
N ASN A 60 4.61 13.67 -3.26
CA ASN A 60 3.54 14.58 -3.68
C ASN A 60 2.59 14.96 -2.55
N GLY A 61 2.83 14.49 -1.34
CA GLY A 61 2.08 14.91 -0.17
C GLY A 61 0.88 14.07 0.20
N TYR A 62 0.71 12.90 -0.41
CA TYR A 62 -0.36 11.99 0.01
C TYR A 62 -0.08 11.47 1.42
N ARG A 63 -1.07 11.57 2.29
CA ARG A 63 -0.95 11.14 3.69
C ARG A 63 -1.52 9.76 3.93
N THR A 64 -2.29 9.24 3.00
CA THR A 64 -2.82 7.88 3.04
C THR A 64 -2.53 7.24 1.70
N ILE A 65 -1.77 6.15 1.71
CA ILE A 65 -1.41 5.39 0.52
C ILE A 65 -2.02 4.01 0.67
N VAL A 66 -2.86 3.64 -0.28
CA VAL A 66 -3.61 2.39 -0.23
C VAL A 66 -3.13 1.48 -1.35
N ILE A 67 -2.80 0.25 -0.99
CA ILE A 67 -2.32 -0.75 -1.93
C ILE A 67 -3.45 -1.75 -2.21
N VAL A 68 -3.82 -1.86 -3.48
CA VAL A 68 -4.74 -2.89 -3.93
C VAL A 68 -3.90 -4.00 -4.53
N GLY A 69 -3.64 -5.03 -3.74
CA GLY A 69 -2.71 -6.09 -4.13
C GLY A 69 -2.44 -7.05 -2.99
N GLY A 70 -1.30 -7.68 -3.02
CA GLY A 70 -0.86 -8.66 -2.02
C GLY A 70 0.31 -8.16 -1.19
N ASP A 71 0.91 -9.09 -0.43
CA ASP A 71 1.97 -8.79 0.53
C ASP A 71 3.23 -8.22 -0.13
N GLY A 72 3.58 -8.72 -1.30
CA GLY A 72 4.74 -8.22 -2.03
C GLY A 72 4.58 -6.76 -2.41
N ALA A 73 3.41 -6.38 -2.90
CA ALA A 73 3.12 -4.99 -3.26
C ALA A 73 3.13 -4.10 -2.01
N LEU A 74 2.60 -4.58 -0.89
CA LEU A 74 2.63 -3.84 0.36
C LEU A 74 4.06 -3.57 0.81
N ASN A 75 4.91 -4.59 0.78
CA ASN A 75 6.31 -4.45 1.16
C ASN A 75 7.06 -3.48 0.24
N ASP A 76 6.81 -3.56 -1.07
CA ASP A 76 7.41 -2.64 -2.03
C ASP A 76 6.97 -1.20 -1.76
N ALA A 77 5.71 -1.00 -1.43
CA ALA A 77 5.19 0.34 -1.12
C ALA A 77 5.86 0.93 0.12
N ILE A 78 6.06 0.12 1.15
CA ILE A 78 6.75 0.58 2.36
C ILE A 78 8.17 1.01 2.03
N ASN A 79 8.88 0.23 1.24
CA ASN A 79 10.21 0.63 0.79
C ASN A 79 10.19 1.96 0.04
N GLY A 80 9.22 2.14 -0.85
CA GLY A 80 9.08 3.38 -1.59
C GLY A 80 8.85 4.58 -0.70
N ILE A 81 7.98 4.45 0.29
CA ILE A 81 7.71 5.52 1.24
C ILE A 81 8.94 5.83 2.08
N MET A 82 9.58 4.82 2.62
CA MET A 82 10.75 4.99 3.48
C MET A 82 11.95 5.57 2.75
N LEU A 83 12.09 5.26 1.47
CA LEU A 83 13.16 5.77 0.62
C LEU A 83 12.80 7.12 -0.04
N SER A 84 11.58 7.59 0.12
CA SER A 84 11.15 8.88 -0.43
C SER A 84 11.78 10.04 0.34
N GLU A 85 11.65 11.23 -0.22
CA GLU A 85 12.09 12.46 0.42
C GLU A 85 10.95 13.17 1.16
N ALA A 86 9.84 12.48 1.38
CA ALA A 86 8.68 13.04 2.06
C ALA A 86 9.03 13.38 3.51
N GLU A 87 8.47 14.49 3.98
CA GLU A 87 8.57 14.87 5.38
C GLU A 87 7.59 14.05 6.22
N ASN A 88 7.97 13.75 7.46
CA ASN A 88 7.09 13.05 8.41
C ASN A 88 6.57 11.71 7.87
N LYS A 89 7.46 10.92 7.30
CA LYS A 89 7.10 9.61 6.73
C LYS A 89 6.37 8.72 7.72
N GLU A 90 6.72 8.81 8.99
CA GLU A 90 6.11 8.02 10.06
C GLU A 90 4.63 8.35 10.28
N GLN A 91 4.16 9.45 9.73
CA GLN A 91 2.77 9.85 9.82
C GLN A 91 1.96 9.44 8.59
N ILE A 92 2.61 8.90 7.57
CA ILE A 92 1.90 8.39 6.39
C ILE A 92 1.23 7.10 6.77
N ALA A 93 -0.09 7.05 6.58
CA ALA A 93 -0.85 5.83 6.80
C ALA A 93 -0.80 4.96 5.56
N ILE A 94 -0.64 3.66 5.78
CA ILE A 94 -0.69 2.69 4.70
C ILE A 94 -1.92 1.82 4.91
N GLY A 95 -2.66 1.61 3.83
CA GLY A 95 -3.79 0.71 3.84
C GLY A 95 -3.60 -0.39 2.81
N ILE A 96 -4.24 -1.51 3.03
CA ILE A 96 -4.23 -2.60 2.07
C ILE A 96 -5.65 -3.05 1.79
N ILE A 97 -5.96 -3.20 0.51
CA ILE A 97 -7.17 -3.86 0.04
C ILE A 97 -6.67 -5.15 -0.62
N PRO A 98 -6.85 -6.31 0.04
CA PRO A 98 -6.29 -7.55 -0.46
C PRO A 98 -6.87 -7.93 -1.82
N ASN A 99 -6.00 -8.11 -2.79
CA ASN A 99 -6.34 -8.54 -4.14
C ASN A 99 -5.20 -9.36 -4.71
N GLY A 100 -4.64 -10.25 -3.91
CA GLY A 100 -3.54 -11.12 -4.27
C GLY A 100 -3.76 -12.53 -3.78
N ILE A 101 -2.81 -13.41 -4.07
CA ILE A 101 -2.79 -14.78 -3.59
C ILE A 101 -2.06 -14.78 -2.25
N GLY A 102 -2.64 -15.49 -1.26
CA GLY A 102 -2.03 -15.64 0.06
C GLY A 102 -2.47 -14.58 1.05
N ASN A 103 -2.23 -13.32 0.78
CA ASN A 103 -2.59 -12.20 1.67
C ASN A 103 -2.20 -12.46 3.13
N ASP A 104 -0.96 -12.91 3.36
CA ASP A 104 -0.50 -13.32 4.69
C ASP A 104 -0.53 -12.18 5.69
N PHE A 105 -0.16 -10.98 5.25
CA PHE A 105 -0.21 -9.81 6.12
C PHE A 105 -1.62 -9.56 6.63
N ALA A 106 -2.61 -9.61 5.74
CA ALA A 106 -4.00 -9.41 6.15
C ALA A 106 -4.46 -10.47 7.14
N LYS A 107 -4.11 -11.73 6.91
CA LYS A 107 -4.44 -12.83 7.82
C LYS A 107 -3.77 -12.66 9.18
N TYR A 108 -2.50 -12.30 9.16
CA TYR A 108 -1.72 -12.15 10.39
C TYR A 108 -2.26 -11.05 11.28
N TRP A 109 -2.65 -9.92 10.69
CA TRP A 109 -3.18 -8.78 11.42
C TRP A 109 -4.70 -8.84 11.60
N GLU A 110 -5.30 -9.99 11.30
CA GLU A 110 -6.75 -10.20 11.39
C GLU A 110 -7.55 -9.17 10.57
N MET A 111 -6.98 -8.73 9.47
CA MET A 111 -7.64 -7.83 8.55
C MET A 111 -8.51 -8.64 7.60
N SER A 112 -9.64 -8.06 7.21
CA SER A 112 -10.53 -8.72 6.28
C SER A 112 -9.91 -8.88 4.89
N THR A 113 -10.14 -10.03 4.28
CA THR A 113 -9.82 -10.27 2.86
C THR A 113 -10.97 -9.85 1.94
N ASP A 114 -12.12 -9.49 2.49
CA ASP A 114 -13.23 -8.92 1.73
C ASP A 114 -12.94 -7.45 1.44
N TYR A 115 -12.93 -7.09 0.16
CA TYR A 115 -12.57 -5.73 -0.23
C TYR A 115 -13.53 -4.68 0.33
N LYS A 116 -14.81 -5.01 0.49
CA LYS A 116 -15.79 -4.07 1.05
C LYS A 116 -15.50 -3.75 2.50
N GLU A 117 -15.22 -4.78 3.29
CA GLU A 117 -14.83 -4.59 4.68
C GLU A 117 -13.50 -3.85 4.80
N ALA A 118 -12.56 -4.15 3.91
CA ALA A 118 -11.28 -3.46 3.89
C ALA A 118 -11.47 -1.96 3.61
N VAL A 119 -12.27 -1.61 2.62
CA VAL A 119 -12.57 -0.21 2.30
C VAL A 119 -13.27 0.46 3.47
N ASP A 120 -14.27 -0.19 4.06
CA ASP A 120 -15.01 0.37 5.20
C ASP A 120 -14.07 0.63 6.39
N CYS A 121 -13.14 -0.28 6.65
CA CYS A 121 -12.15 -0.11 7.70
C CYS A 121 -11.25 1.10 7.44
N LEU A 122 -10.83 1.28 6.20
CA LEU A 122 -10.01 2.43 5.83
C LEU A 122 -10.79 3.76 5.96
N ILE A 123 -12.07 3.74 5.63
CA ILE A 123 -12.94 4.92 5.78
C ILE A 123 -13.04 5.30 7.25
N LEU A 124 -13.16 4.33 8.15
CA LEU A 124 -13.18 4.56 9.59
C LEU A 124 -11.84 5.02 10.14
N ASN A 125 -10.82 4.98 9.31
CA ASN A 125 -9.49 5.48 9.65
C ASN A 125 -8.89 4.85 10.91
N ARG A 126 -9.15 3.56 11.10
CA ARG A 126 -8.56 2.80 12.20
C ARG A 126 -7.11 2.50 11.86
N ARG A 127 -6.21 2.97 12.70
CA ARG A 127 -4.77 2.87 12.45
C ARG A 127 -4.07 2.13 13.55
N ARG A 128 -3.04 1.39 13.18
CA ARG A 128 -2.07 0.80 14.10
C ARG A 128 -0.70 1.26 13.68
N ARG A 129 0.15 1.48 14.67
CA ARG A 129 1.57 1.67 14.39
C ARG A 129 2.19 0.30 14.16
N ILE A 130 2.98 0.19 13.12
CA ILE A 130 3.72 -1.02 12.82
C ILE A 130 5.20 -0.69 12.75
N ASP A 131 6.01 -1.60 13.26
CA ASP A 131 7.44 -1.45 13.19
C ASP A 131 7.95 -1.85 11.81
N VAL A 132 8.84 -1.04 11.28
CA VAL A 132 9.49 -1.30 10.01
C VAL A 132 10.94 -1.66 10.32
N GLY A 133 11.32 -2.88 10.00
CA GLY A 133 12.70 -3.33 10.14
C GLY A 133 13.56 -2.82 8.99
N THR A 134 14.86 -2.70 9.27
CA THR A 134 15.82 -2.26 8.27
C THR A 134 16.85 -3.36 8.04
N CYS A 135 17.11 -3.68 6.79
CA CYS A 135 18.15 -4.61 6.40
C CYS A 135 19.19 -3.88 5.56
N TYR A 136 20.44 -3.92 6.00
CA TYR A 136 21.55 -3.31 5.29
C TYR A 136 22.47 -4.43 4.80
N TYR A 137 22.70 -4.48 3.51
CA TYR A 137 23.47 -5.57 2.92
C TYR A 137 24.22 -5.10 1.66
N TYR A 138 25.15 -5.94 1.23
CA TYR A 138 25.95 -5.73 0.04
C TYR A 138 25.50 -6.70 -1.04
N ASP A 139 25.13 -6.17 -2.21
CA ASP A 139 24.56 -6.98 -3.30
C ASP A 139 25.59 -7.45 -4.33
N GLY A 140 26.87 -7.23 -4.07
CA GLY A 140 27.95 -7.53 -5.02
C GLY A 140 28.48 -6.30 -5.74
N GLU A 141 27.74 -5.21 -5.75
CA GLU A 141 28.13 -3.95 -6.39
C GLU A 141 28.15 -2.79 -5.41
N LYS A 142 27.12 -2.68 -4.57
CA LYS A 142 26.97 -1.58 -3.61
C LYS A 142 26.19 -2.03 -2.41
N HIS A 143 26.24 -1.23 -1.36
CA HIS A 143 25.43 -1.44 -0.17
C HIS A 143 23.99 -1.03 -0.45
N GLN A 144 23.04 -1.82 0.03
CA GLN A 144 21.62 -1.61 -0.12
C GLN A 144 20.97 -1.51 1.26
N THR A 145 19.98 -0.63 1.36
CA THR A 145 19.12 -0.55 2.54
C THR A 145 17.70 -0.91 2.12
N ARG A 146 17.13 -1.90 2.78
CA ARG A 146 15.76 -2.31 2.50
C ARG A 146 14.96 -2.30 3.80
N TYR A 147 13.68 -2.11 3.66
CA TYR A 147 12.74 -2.05 4.77
C TYR A 147 11.77 -3.22 4.69
N PHE A 148 11.35 -3.71 5.84
CA PHE A 148 10.41 -4.82 5.89
C PHE A 148 9.49 -4.66 7.09
N LEU A 149 8.30 -5.25 6.98
CA LEU A 149 7.36 -5.26 8.09
C LEU A 149 7.74 -6.37 9.06
N ASN A 150 7.78 -6.03 10.35
CA ASN A 150 8.01 -7.00 11.39
C ASN A 150 6.66 -7.60 11.80
N ALA A 151 6.32 -8.72 11.19
CA ALA A 151 5.06 -9.39 11.44
C ALA A 151 5.01 -10.10 12.80
N ILE A 152 6.14 -10.26 13.45
CA ILE A 152 6.22 -10.96 14.75
C ILE A 152 5.84 -10.01 15.89
N ASN A 153 6.03 -8.75 15.71
CA ASN A 153 5.83 -7.77 16.76
C ASN A 153 4.37 -7.32 16.85
N ILE A 154 3.57 -8.17 17.41
CA ILE A 154 2.18 -7.82 17.66
C ILE A 154 2.11 -7.29 19.09
N GLY A 155 2.04 -6.02 19.15
CA GLY A 155 1.84 -5.38 20.43
C GLY A 155 0.45 -5.61 20.98
#